data_d430724dfcf78b45022df8cce8265b94
#
_entry.id   d430724dfcf78b45022df8cce8265b94
#
_cell.length_a   1.000
_cell.length_b   1.000
_cell.length_c   1.000
_cell.angle_alpha   90.00
_cell.angle_beta   90.00
_cell.angle_gamma   90.00
#
_symmetry.space_group_name_H-M   'P 1'
#
loop_
_entity.id
_entity.type
_entity.pdbx_description
1 polymer ?
#
loop_
_entity_poly.entity_id
_entity_poly.type
_entity_poly.pdbx_seq_one_letter_code
_entity_poly.pdbx_strand_id
1 'polypeptide(L)'
;MLDPLPPPPPWLVNWVKPYSEALYLPSLPYHIHEVLGAFVLYQTTQSIISPMLSNILFPHIYPKLNRRTRINWDVHVVSLLQSLLINSAALWVMFKDKERKDMNSSAVERIYGYTGASGLIQALATGYFVWDLVVSARYLKIFGPGILAHAVTALAVFALGFRPFCNYYGPVFILYELSTPFLNIHWFCDKLNMTGGKLQWYNGMLLLSVFFGCRLIWGTYQSLRVYQDVWHTMHLNIQSGPVLREIRESPHSSIFIPRDGQLCLGDASCISAQSEVMKFTGSQTLAIPFWLALVYLTCNLVLNTLNWYWFGKMIETVRKRFEGKPHDEFPRERQRKQSMVELAASELDYDTLSGPKTPYNEKEDEIARAPARSKDNEFARGTDFAKSSAVQDGDHEVKKR
;
A
#
# COMPACT_ATOMS: atom_id res chain seq x y z
N MET A 1 -21.45 -8.15 12.26
CA MET A 1 -20.59 -9.19 12.88
C MET A 1 -19.58 -8.52 13.77
N LEU A 2 -19.34 -9.09 14.96
CA LEU A 2 -18.37 -8.56 15.90
C LEU A 2 -16.94 -8.82 15.41
N ASP A 3 -15.98 -8.07 15.97
CA ASP A 3 -14.57 -8.27 15.73
C ASP A 3 -14.13 -9.62 16.34
N PRO A 4 -13.47 -10.51 15.58
CA PRO A 4 -13.00 -11.79 16.10
C PRO A 4 -11.75 -11.68 16.97
N LEU A 5 -11.02 -10.56 16.91
CA LEU A 5 -9.84 -10.35 17.74
C LEU A 5 -10.21 -9.85 19.15
N PRO A 6 -9.39 -10.14 20.17
CA PRO A 6 -9.66 -9.66 21.51
C PRO A 6 -9.50 -8.14 21.60
N PRO A 7 -10.25 -7.47 22.52
CA PRO A 7 -10.13 -6.04 22.70
C PRO A 7 -8.72 -5.64 23.18
N PRO A 8 -8.26 -4.42 22.86
CA PRO A 8 -6.98 -3.92 23.28
C PRO A 8 -6.89 -3.76 24.80
N PRO A 9 -5.69 -3.86 25.39
CA PRO A 9 -5.52 -3.64 26.81
C PRO A 9 -5.91 -2.19 27.20
N PRO A 10 -6.52 -1.98 28.38
CA PRO A 10 -7.05 -0.67 28.80
C PRO A 10 -6.00 0.46 28.81
N TRP A 11 -4.75 0.14 29.15
CA TRP A 11 -3.68 1.14 29.14
C TRP A 11 -3.42 1.72 27.74
N LEU A 12 -3.52 0.87 26.69
CA LEU A 12 -3.32 1.29 25.30
C LEU A 12 -4.49 2.16 24.82
N VAL A 13 -5.72 1.79 25.17
CA VAL A 13 -6.91 2.60 24.89
C VAL A 13 -6.76 3.99 25.52
N ASN A 14 -6.42 4.05 26.80
CA ASN A 14 -6.27 5.31 27.54
C ASN A 14 -5.13 6.18 26.97
N TRP A 15 -4.06 5.57 26.50
CA TRP A 15 -2.94 6.29 25.90
C TRP A 15 -3.30 6.91 24.54
N VAL A 16 -4.06 6.19 23.71
CA VAL A 16 -4.46 6.65 22.36
C VAL A 16 -5.64 7.62 22.41
N LYS A 17 -6.50 7.50 23.40
CA LYS A 17 -7.77 8.25 23.49
C LYS A 17 -7.62 9.76 23.29
N PRO A 18 -6.67 10.50 23.91
CA PRO A 18 -6.53 11.94 23.72
C PRO A 18 -6.23 12.31 22.25
N TYR A 19 -5.40 11.50 21.58
CA TYR A 19 -5.04 11.72 20.18
C TYR A 19 -6.21 11.42 19.24
N SER A 20 -6.96 10.35 19.54
CA SER A 20 -8.12 9.98 18.74
C SER A 20 -9.26 11.00 18.87
N GLU A 21 -9.46 11.58 20.05
CA GLU A 21 -10.42 12.66 20.28
C GLU A 21 -10.02 13.93 19.51
N ALA A 22 -8.75 14.32 19.55
CA ALA A 22 -8.23 15.46 18.79
C ALA A 22 -8.39 15.30 17.27
N LEU A 23 -8.27 14.05 16.76
CA LEU A 23 -8.43 13.71 15.35
C LEU A 23 -9.88 13.35 14.97
N TYR A 24 -10.80 13.35 15.94
CA TYR A 24 -12.18 12.91 15.75
C TYR A 24 -12.31 11.47 15.21
N LEU A 25 -11.53 10.53 15.76
CA LEU A 25 -11.48 9.11 15.38
C LEU A 25 -11.87 8.21 16.57
N PRO A 26 -13.11 8.24 17.06
CA PRO A 26 -13.52 7.63 18.33
C PRO A 26 -13.39 6.09 18.36
N SER A 27 -13.46 5.39 17.24
CA SER A 27 -13.25 3.93 17.21
C SER A 27 -11.78 3.52 17.14
N LEU A 28 -10.86 4.44 16.82
CA LEU A 28 -9.44 4.13 16.69
C LEU A 28 -8.82 3.51 17.96
N PRO A 29 -9.09 4.00 19.19
CA PRO A 29 -8.50 3.41 20.41
C PRO A 29 -8.81 1.94 20.58
N TYR A 30 -9.95 1.48 20.09
CA TYR A 30 -10.40 0.09 20.20
C TYR A 30 -9.80 -0.83 19.16
N HIS A 31 -9.28 -0.28 18.06
CA HIS A 31 -8.63 -1.00 16.96
C HIS A 31 -7.13 -0.72 16.84
N ILE A 32 -6.55 0.10 17.73
CA ILE A 32 -5.15 0.52 17.61
C ILE A 32 -4.16 -0.64 17.68
N HIS A 33 -4.45 -1.68 18.47
CA HIS A 33 -3.62 -2.86 18.58
C HIS A 33 -3.52 -3.64 17.26
N GLU A 34 -4.58 -3.63 16.46
CA GLU A 34 -4.65 -4.24 15.14
C GLU A 34 -3.86 -3.42 14.11
N VAL A 35 -4.01 -2.09 14.16
CA VAL A 35 -3.23 -1.16 13.33
C VAL A 35 -1.73 -1.34 13.58
N LEU A 36 -1.33 -1.35 14.86
CA LEU A 36 0.06 -1.55 15.25
C LEU A 36 0.55 -2.95 14.91
N GLY A 37 -0.26 -3.98 15.15
CA GLY A 37 0.05 -5.36 14.79
C GLY A 37 0.30 -5.53 13.28
N ALA A 38 -0.57 -4.96 12.45
CA ALA A 38 -0.42 -4.95 10.99
C ALA A 38 0.85 -4.20 10.56
N PHE A 39 1.09 -3.00 11.10
CA PHE A 39 2.30 -2.24 10.81
C PHE A 39 3.57 -3.04 11.15
N VAL A 40 3.62 -3.62 12.35
CA VAL A 40 4.77 -4.44 12.80
C VAL A 40 4.94 -5.67 11.92
N LEU A 41 3.85 -6.34 11.54
CA LEU A 41 3.88 -7.49 10.63
C LEU A 41 4.55 -7.11 9.30
N TYR A 42 4.12 -6.02 8.67
CA TYR A 42 4.65 -5.61 7.36
C TYR A 42 6.09 -5.09 7.47
N GLN A 43 6.41 -4.35 8.53
CA GLN A 43 7.77 -3.89 8.77
C GLN A 43 8.74 -5.06 9.03
N THR A 44 8.32 -6.05 9.82
CA THR A 44 9.11 -7.27 10.08
C THR A 44 9.25 -8.11 8.82
N THR A 45 8.17 -8.21 8.03
CA THR A 45 8.21 -8.91 6.75
C THR A 45 9.22 -8.27 5.80
N GLN A 46 9.23 -6.94 5.68
CA GLN A 46 10.18 -6.24 4.84
C GLN A 46 11.63 -6.39 5.32
N SER A 47 11.86 -6.23 6.64
CA SER A 47 13.22 -6.09 7.19
C SER A 47 13.90 -7.41 7.52
N ILE A 48 13.12 -8.46 7.83
CA ILE A 48 13.62 -9.73 8.36
C ILE A 48 13.14 -10.91 7.51
N ILE A 49 11.81 -11.09 7.38
CA ILE A 49 11.24 -12.30 6.78
C ILE A 49 11.58 -12.38 5.30
N SER A 50 11.34 -11.30 4.55
CA SER A 50 11.62 -11.28 3.10
C SER A 50 13.10 -11.52 2.80
N PRO A 51 14.08 -10.81 3.40
CA PRO A 51 15.48 -11.09 3.17
C PRO A 51 15.89 -12.52 3.52
N MET A 52 15.39 -13.04 4.66
CA MET A 52 15.73 -14.39 5.11
C MET A 52 15.17 -15.46 4.17
N LEU A 53 13.88 -15.42 3.87
CA LEU A 53 13.25 -16.37 2.96
C LEU A 53 13.81 -16.27 1.54
N SER A 54 14.04 -15.05 1.05
CA SER A 54 14.56 -14.84 -0.30
C SER A 54 15.99 -15.35 -0.46
N ASN A 55 16.82 -15.26 0.57
CA ASN A 55 18.17 -15.86 0.57
C ASN A 55 18.11 -17.40 0.53
N ILE A 56 17.14 -18.01 1.22
CA ILE A 56 16.97 -19.46 1.26
C ILE A 56 16.39 -19.98 -0.07
N LEU A 57 15.32 -19.33 -0.57
CA LEU A 57 14.60 -19.78 -1.76
C LEU A 57 15.32 -19.43 -3.07
N PHE A 58 16.04 -18.28 -3.09
CA PHE A 58 16.68 -17.74 -4.28
C PHE A 58 18.15 -17.36 -4.01
N PRO A 59 19.01 -18.29 -3.50
CA PRO A 59 20.39 -17.99 -3.06
C PRO A 59 21.28 -17.47 -4.19
N HIS A 60 20.97 -17.79 -5.43
CA HIS A 60 21.74 -17.38 -6.60
C HIS A 60 21.27 -16.06 -7.24
N ILE A 61 20.09 -15.54 -6.84
CA ILE A 61 19.45 -14.36 -7.43
C ILE A 61 19.42 -13.22 -6.44
N TYR A 62 18.74 -13.39 -5.29
CA TYR A 62 18.46 -12.31 -4.33
C TYR A 62 19.72 -11.62 -3.79
N PRO A 63 20.81 -12.33 -3.38
CA PRO A 63 22.02 -11.67 -2.89
C PRO A 63 22.74 -10.83 -3.94
N LYS A 64 22.55 -11.13 -5.24
CA LYS A 64 23.17 -10.43 -6.36
C LYS A 64 22.39 -9.21 -6.83
N LEU A 65 21.17 -8.99 -6.30
CA LEU A 65 20.37 -7.83 -6.67
C LEU A 65 21.04 -6.55 -6.18
N ASN A 66 21.00 -5.51 -7.01
CA ASN A 66 21.39 -4.18 -6.59
C ASN A 66 20.46 -3.66 -5.48
N ARG A 67 20.88 -2.63 -4.73
CA ARG A 67 20.14 -2.10 -3.58
C ARG A 67 18.70 -1.69 -3.93
N ARG A 68 18.49 -1.00 -5.06
CA ARG A 68 17.17 -0.55 -5.53
C ARG A 68 16.24 -1.75 -5.78
N THR A 69 16.71 -2.72 -6.55
CA THR A 69 15.91 -3.92 -6.86
C THR A 69 15.63 -4.76 -5.61
N ARG A 70 16.56 -4.82 -4.66
CA ARG A 70 16.36 -5.54 -3.39
C ARG A 70 15.28 -4.89 -2.55
N ILE A 71 15.28 -3.56 -2.41
CA ILE A 71 14.20 -2.82 -1.73
C ILE A 71 12.86 -3.09 -2.40
N ASN A 72 12.80 -3.01 -3.73
CA ASN A 72 11.58 -3.33 -4.49
C ASN A 72 11.13 -4.78 -4.27
N TRP A 73 12.07 -5.73 -4.25
CA TRP A 73 11.77 -7.14 -3.98
C TRP A 73 11.08 -7.32 -2.62
N ASP A 74 11.65 -6.75 -1.57
CA ASP A 74 11.12 -6.87 -0.22
C ASP A 74 9.75 -6.20 -0.10
N VAL A 75 9.54 -5.07 -0.75
CA VAL A 75 8.23 -4.39 -0.84
C VAL A 75 7.20 -5.25 -1.59
N HIS A 76 7.58 -5.90 -2.69
CA HIS A 76 6.68 -6.82 -3.41
C HIS A 76 6.31 -8.06 -2.60
N VAL A 77 7.22 -8.58 -1.75
CA VAL A 77 6.89 -9.67 -0.81
C VAL A 77 5.85 -9.21 0.21
N VAL A 78 6.03 -8.02 0.81
CA VAL A 78 5.05 -7.44 1.73
C VAL A 78 3.70 -7.22 1.04
N SER A 79 3.71 -6.63 -0.15
CA SER A 79 2.52 -6.36 -0.94
C SER A 79 1.76 -7.65 -1.30
N LEU A 80 2.47 -8.73 -1.62
CA LEU A 80 1.88 -10.04 -1.87
C LEU A 80 1.20 -10.60 -0.61
N LEU A 81 1.92 -10.59 0.52
CA LEU A 81 1.38 -11.04 1.80
C LEU A 81 0.12 -10.24 2.18
N GLN A 82 0.22 -8.92 2.14
CA GLN A 82 -0.88 -8.02 2.47
C GLN A 82 -2.09 -8.27 1.59
N SER A 83 -1.91 -8.28 0.26
CA SER A 83 -3.03 -8.43 -0.67
C SER A 83 -3.74 -9.77 -0.53
N LEU A 84 -3.04 -10.87 -0.24
CA LEU A 84 -3.65 -12.16 0.05
C LEU A 84 -4.43 -12.13 1.36
N LEU A 85 -3.83 -11.59 2.43
CA LEU A 85 -4.44 -11.51 3.75
C LEU A 85 -5.70 -10.65 3.73
N ILE A 86 -5.59 -9.42 3.23
CA ILE A 86 -6.67 -8.44 3.32
C ILE A 86 -7.85 -8.77 2.40
N ASN A 87 -7.58 -9.28 1.18
CA ASN A 87 -8.66 -9.72 0.29
C ASN A 87 -9.44 -10.90 0.87
N SER A 88 -8.73 -11.88 1.44
CA SER A 88 -9.37 -13.04 2.09
C SER A 88 -10.25 -12.59 3.26
N ALA A 89 -9.74 -11.70 4.11
CA ALA A 89 -10.48 -11.16 5.25
C ALA A 89 -11.67 -10.30 4.80
N ALA A 90 -11.49 -9.43 3.81
CA ALA A 90 -12.58 -8.59 3.27
C ALA A 90 -13.69 -9.43 2.65
N LEU A 91 -13.36 -10.42 1.83
CA LEU A 91 -14.33 -11.33 1.24
C LEU A 91 -15.07 -12.12 2.33
N TRP A 92 -14.34 -12.61 3.35
CA TRP A 92 -14.97 -13.31 4.48
C TRP A 92 -16.00 -12.40 5.18
N VAL A 93 -15.66 -11.15 5.51
CA VAL A 93 -16.59 -10.17 6.11
C VAL A 93 -17.77 -9.91 5.17
N MET A 94 -17.52 -9.64 3.89
CA MET A 94 -18.57 -9.35 2.91
C MET A 94 -19.58 -10.50 2.75
N PHE A 95 -19.12 -11.75 2.84
CA PHE A 95 -20.00 -12.92 2.69
C PHE A 95 -20.67 -13.36 4.00
N LYS A 96 -20.02 -13.18 5.15
CA LYS A 96 -20.51 -13.70 6.44
C LYS A 96 -21.19 -12.68 7.31
N ASP A 97 -20.88 -11.39 7.19
CA ASP A 97 -21.45 -10.33 8.01
C ASP A 97 -22.89 -10.00 7.55
N LYS A 98 -23.87 -10.55 8.27
CA LYS A 98 -25.30 -10.31 8.01
C LYS A 98 -25.67 -8.87 8.29
N GLU A 99 -25.20 -8.31 9.41
CA GLU A 99 -25.47 -6.94 9.83
C GLU A 99 -25.03 -5.95 8.76
N ARG A 100 -23.81 -6.15 8.24
CA ARG A 100 -23.31 -5.35 7.12
C ARG A 100 -24.19 -5.50 5.86
N LYS A 101 -24.72 -6.68 5.59
CA LYS A 101 -25.64 -6.89 4.45
C LYS A 101 -26.94 -6.11 4.63
N ASP A 102 -27.47 -6.06 5.85
CA ASP A 102 -28.71 -5.34 6.18
C ASP A 102 -28.51 -3.83 5.97
N MET A 103 -27.34 -3.27 6.32
CA MET A 103 -26.96 -1.87 6.03
C MET A 103 -27.02 -1.48 4.55
N ASN A 104 -27.00 -2.46 3.66
CA ASN A 104 -27.04 -2.22 2.21
C ASN A 104 -28.33 -1.53 1.75
N SER A 105 -29.42 -1.64 2.51
CA SER A 105 -30.75 -1.12 2.18
C SER A 105 -30.84 0.40 2.33
N SER A 106 -30.11 1.01 3.27
CA SER A 106 -30.18 2.43 3.62
C SER A 106 -28.89 3.19 3.29
N ALA A 107 -28.98 4.36 2.63
CA ALA A 107 -27.84 5.24 2.40
C ALA A 107 -27.21 5.71 3.72
N VAL A 108 -28.05 6.02 4.71
CA VAL A 108 -27.62 6.48 6.05
C VAL A 108 -26.83 5.38 6.77
N GLU A 109 -27.30 4.13 6.70
CA GLU A 109 -26.60 3.00 7.29
C GLU A 109 -25.28 2.67 6.58
N ARG A 110 -25.22 2.83 5.26
CA ARG A 110 -23.96 2.68 4.53
C ARG A 110 -22.93 3.74 4.88
N ILE A 111 -23.38 4.94 5.24
CA ILE A 111 -22.48 6.05 5.62
C ILE A 111 -22.07 5.94 7.10
N TYR A 112 -22.99 5.68 8.00
CA TYR A 112 -22.76 5.71 9.46
C TYR A 112 -22.73 4.33 10.11
N GLY A 113 -23.18 3.29 9.42
CA GLY A 113 -23.18 1.93 9.96
C GLY A 113 -21.76 1.44 10.21
N TYR A 114 -21.61 0.74 11.32
CA TYR A 114 -20.34 0.22 11.79
C TYR A 114 -20.51 -1.20 12.32
N THR A 115 -19.64 -2.13 11.89
CA THR A 115 -19.51 -3.46 12.48
C THR A 115 -18.08 -3.69 12.94
N GLY A 116 -17.89 -4.44 14.03
CA GLY A 116 -16.55 -4.74 14.55
C GLY A 116 -15.68 -5.41 13.50
N ALA A 117 -16.21 -6.37 12.75
CA ALA A 117 -15.48 -7.05 11.70
C ALA A 117 -15.06 -6.14 10.53
N SER A 118 -15.92 -5.17 10.15
CA SER A 118 -15.51 -4.14 9.17
C SER A 118 -14.46 -3.21 9.75
N GLY A 119 -14.53 -2.92 11.06
CA GLY A 119 -13.52 -2.18 11.82
C GLY A 119 -12.15 -2.88 11.79
N LEU A 120 -12.12 -4.20 11.96
CA LEU A 120 -10.88 -5.01 11.81
C LEU A 120 -10.27 -4.85 10.42
N ILE A 121 -11.07 -4.98 9.33
CA ILE A 121 -10.57 -4.76 7.97
C ILE A 121 -9.98 -3.36 7.81
N GLN A 122 -10.67 -2.36 8.36
CA GLN A 122 -10.24 -0.97 8.41
C GLN A 122 -8.88 -0.83 9.12
N ALA A 123 -8.72 -1.48 10.27
CA ALA A 123 -7.50 -1.43 11.07
C ALA A 123 -6.31 -2.10 10.39
N LEU A 124 -6.50 -3.31 9.86
CA LEU A 124 -5.46 -4.02 9.12
C LEU A 124 -5.00 -3.24 7.88
N ALA A 125 -5.95 -2.66 7.13
CA ALA A 125 -5.66 -1.82 5.98
C ALA A 125 -4.93 -0.53 6.39
N THR A 126 -5.38 0.14 7.47
CA THR A 126 -4.72 1.34 7.98
C THR A 126 -3.27 1.06 8.39
N GLY A 127 -3.03 -0.04 9.11
CA GLY A 127 -1.66 -0.44 9.50
C GLY A 127 -0.75 -0.65 8.28
N TYR A 128 -1.28 -1.26 7.21
CA TYR A 128 -0.57 -1.38 5.94
C TYR A 128 -0.30 -0.02 5.30
N PHE A 129 -1.30 0.85 5.18
CA PHE A 129 -1.11 2.16 4.53
C PHE A 129 -0.22 3.11 5.33
N VAL A 130 -0.14 2.97 6.67
CA VAL A 130 0.88 3.66 7.47
C VAL A 130 2.28 3.16 7.08
N TRP A 131 2.47 1.84 6.98
CA TRP A 131 3.72 1.26 6.54
C TRP A 131 4.08 1.70 5.11
N ASP A 132 3.13 1.62 4.18
CA ASP A 132 3.31 2.04 2.79
C ASP A 132 3.69 3.52 2.67
N LEU A 133 3.04 4.40 3.43
CA LEU A 133 3.39 5.82 3.49
C LEU A 133 4.83 6.03 3.98
N VAL A 134 5.23 5.34 5.05
CA VAL A 134 6.60 5.44 5.59
C VAL A 134 7.63 4.98 4.56
N VAL A 135 7.38 3.86 3.89
CA VAL A 135 8.28 3.30 2.88
C VAL A 135 8.33 4.18 1.63
N SER A 136 7.17 4.60 1.13
CA SER A 136 7.06 5.46 -0.05
C SER A 136 7.71 6.83 0.16
N ALA A 137 7.54 7.43 1.34
CA ALA A 137 8.20 8.68 1.70
C ALA A 137 9.73 8.52 1.82
N ARG A 138 10.18 7.44 2.51
CA ARG A 138 11.62 7.16 2.70
C ARG A 138 12.34 6.90 1.39
N TYR A 139 11.68 6.24 0.45
CA TYR A 139 12.25 5.84 -0.83
C TYR A 139 11.56 6.53 -2.01
N LEU A 140 11.20 7.82 -1.84
CA LEU A 140 10.51 8.62 -2.86
C LEU A 140 11.23 8.60 -4.22
N LYS A 141 12.56 8.63 -4.22
CA LYS A 141 13.39 8.53 -5.44
C LYS A 141 13.29 7.18 -6.15
N ILE A 142 12.81 6.13 -5.47
CA ILE A 142 12.62 4.79 -6.04
C ILE A 142 11.19 4.62 -6.54
N PHE A 143 10.20 5.04 -5.74
CA PHE A 143 8.79 4.76 -5.99
C PHE A 143 8.04 5.89 -6.71
N GLY A 144 8.58 7.11 -6.67
CA GLY A 144 8.00 8.27 -7.31
C GLY A 144 6.79 8.89 -6.59
N PRO A 145 6.36 10.09 -7.01
CA PRO A 145 5.30 10.84 -6.34
C PRO A 145 3.90 10.24 -6.50
N GLY A 146 3.66 9.46 -7.56
CA GLY A 146 2.36 8.80 -7.78
C GLY A 146 2.05 7.74 -6.71
N ILE A 147 3.05 6.94 -6.30
CA ILE A 147 2.92 5.95 -5.22
C ILE A 147 2.75 6.66 -3.88
N LEU A 148 3.49 7.75 -3.63
CA LEU A 148 3.31 8.54 -2.40
C LEU A 148 1.90 9.16 -2.33
N ALA A 149 1.39 9.71 -3.43
CA ALA A 149 0.02 10.24 -3.49
C ALA A 149 -1.02 9.16 -3.22
N HIS A 150 -0.82 7.94 -3.76
CA HIS A 150 -1.65 6.78 -3.45
C HIS A 150 -1.62 6.46 -1.95
N ALA A 151 -0.43 6.34 -1.35
CA ALA A 151 -0.28 6.01 0.07
C ALA A 151 -0.95 7.04 0.98
N VAL A 152 -0.78 8.35 0.70
CA VAL A 152 -1.43 9.43 1.45
C VAL A 152 -2.94 9.37 1.34
N THR A 153 -3.48 9.24 0.13
CA THR A 153 -4.94 9.24 -0.09
C THR A 153 -5.60 7.96 0.43
N ALA A 154 -4.95 6.81 0.27
CA ALA A 154 -5.44 5.55 0.83
C ALA A 154 -5.47 5.59 2.36
N LEU A 155 -4.37 6.03 3.00
CA LEU A 155 -4.34 6.20 4.45
C LEU A 155 -5.43 7.17 4.92
N ALA A 156 -5.63 8.31 4.25
CA ALA A 156 -6.66 9.26 4.62
C ALA A 156 -8.06 8.64 4.58
N VAL A 157 -8.42 7.94 3.49
CA VAL A 157 -9.73 7.28 3.35
C VAL A 157 -9.93 6.23 4.45
N PHE A 158 -8.93 5.37 4.69
CA PHE A 158 -9.06 4.30 5.67
C PHE A 158 -9.02 4.85 7.11
N ALA A 159 -8.21 5.86 7.43
CA ALA A 159 -8.20 6.49 8.74
C ALA A 159 -9.56 7.14 9.09
N LEU A 160 -10.23 7.76 8.12
CA LEU A 160 -11.56 8.36 8.35
C LEU A 160 -12.64 7.32 8.70
N GLY A 161 -12.46 6.06 8.36
CA GLY A 161 -13.36 4.98 8.78
C GLY A 161 -13.42 4.77 10.29
N PHE A 162 -12.41 5.20 11.06
CA PHE A 162 -12.45 5.19 12.53
C PHE A 162 -13.31 6.29 13.12
N ARG A 163 -13.87 7.18 12.30
CA ARG A 163 -14.88 8.15 12.68
C ARG A 163 -16.31 7.59 12.66
N PRO A 164 -16.55 6.30 12.59
CA PRO A 164 -17.57 5.53 11.87
C PRO A 164 -18.20 6.28 10.68
N PHE A 165 -17.35 6.56 9.70
CA PHE A 165 -17.77 7.21 8.46
C PHE A 165 -17.39 6.33 7.28
N CYS A 166 -18.36 5.91 6.48
CA CYS A 166 -18.17 5.02 5.33
C CYS A 166 -17.52 3.66 5.68
N ASN A 167 -17.66 3.19 6.92
CA ASN A 167 -17.09 1.91 7.35
C ASN A 167 -17.63 0.73 6.53
N TYR A 168 -18.91 0.76 6.14
CA TYR A 168 -19.53 -0.19 5.22
C TYR A 168 -18.73 -0.36 3.91
N TYR A 169 -18.15 0.73 3.41
CA TYR A 169 -17.40 0.75 2.17
C TYR A 169 -15.93 0.28 2.32
N GLY A 170 -15.41 0.17 3.53
CA GLY A 170 -14.04 -0.30 3.78
C GLY A 170 -13.73 -1.62 3.08
N PRO A 171 -14.43 -2.73 3.40
CA PRO A 171 -14.24 -4.01 2.71
C PRO A 171 -14.49 -3.96 1.18
N VAL A 172 -15.37 -3.05 0.74
CA VAL A 172 -15.70 -2.89 -0.70
C VAL A 172 -14.51 -2.33 -1.47
N PHE A 173 -13.91 -1.25 -0.96
CA PHE A 173 -12.77 -0.61 -1.62
C PHE A 173 -11.46 -1.39 -1.46
N ILE A 174 -11.34 -2.21 -0.41
CA ILE A 174 -10.17 -3.07 -0.27
C ILE A 174 -10.07 -4.12 -1.39
N LEU A 175 -11.18 -4.46 -2.06
CA LEU A 175 -11.16 -5.33 -3.23
C LEU A 175 -10.38 -4.77 -4.43
N TYR A 176 -9.97 -3.50 -4.40
CA TYR A 176 -8.98 -2.98 -5.33
C TYR A 176 -7.67 -3.78 -5.27
N GLU A 177 -7.34 -4.31 -4.10
CA GLU A 177 -6.16 -5.15 -3.88
C GLU A 177 -6.29 -6.57 -4.47
N LEU A 178 -7.45 -6.95 -5.05
CA LEU A 178 -7.64 -8.27 -5.65
C LEU A 178 -6.73 -8.52 -6.87
N SER A 179 -6.33 -7.47 -7.58
CA SER A 179 -5.38 -7.57 -8.70
C SER A 179 -3.91 -7.59 -8.26
N THR A 180 -3.61 -7.17 -7.05
CA THR A 180 -2.25 -7.01 -6.52
C THR A 180 -1.45 -8.31 -6.41
N PRO A 181 -2.01 -9.49 -6.04
CA PRO A 181 -1.29 -10.74 -6.09
C PRO A 181 -0.74 -11.06 -7.49
N PHE A 182 -1.54 -10.84 -8.54
CA PHE A 182 -1.13 -11.09 -9.92
C PHE A 182 -0.07 -10.10 -10.38
N LEU A 183 -0.14 -8.85 -9.91
CA LEU A 183 0.89 -7.84 -10.14
C LEU A 183 2.23 -8.29 -9.57
N ASN A 184 2.24 -8.73 -8.31
CA ASN A 184 3.45 -9.18 -7.63
C ASN A 184 4.03 -10.45 -8.30
N ILE A 185 3.20 -11.43 -8.65
CA ILE A 185 3.63 -12.63 -9.37
C ILE A 185 4.24 -12.25 -10.73
N HIS A 186 3.62 -11.32 -11.45
CA HIS A 186 4.14 -10.85 -12.73
C HIS A 186 5.54 -10.24 -12.59
N TRP A 187 5.73 -9.40 -11.58
CA TRP A 187 7.01 -8.77 -11.26
C TRP A 187 8.08 -9.80 -10.86
N PHE A 188 7.72 -10.79 -10.00
CA PHE A 188 8.66 -11.85 -9.63
C PHE A 188 9.05 -12.72 -10.83
N CYS A 189 8.13 -13.05 -11.74
CA CYS A 189 8.47 -13.76 -12.97
C CYS A 189 9.54 -13.02 -13.78
N ASP A 190 9.47 -11.68 -13.81
CA ASP A 190 10.47 -10.88 -14.49
C ASP A 190 11.84 -10.97 -13.80
N LYS A 191 11.89 -10.83 -12.48
CA LYS A 191 13.14 -10.87 -11.69
C LYS A 191 13.76 -12.27 -11.62
N LEU A 192 12.95 -13.31 -11.80
CA LEU A 192 13.40 -14.71 -11.87
C LEU A 192 13.81 -15.15 -13.28
N ASN A 193 13.98 -14.22 -14.23
CA ASN A 193 14.32 -14.49 -15.63
C ASN A 193 13.30 -15.38 -16.38
N MET A 194 12.03 -15.35 -15.96
CA MET A 194 10.91 -16.04 -16.61
C MET A 194 10.17 -15.14 -17.61
N THR A 195 10.79 -14.00 -18.00
CA THR A 195 10.21 -13.00 -18.89
C THR A 195 9.86 -13.60 -20.25
N GLY A 196 8.61 -13.42 -20.68
CA GLY A 196 8.09 -13.96 -21.95
C GLY A 196 7.66 -15.43 -21.88
N GLY A 197 7.81 -16.10 -20.72
CA GLY A 197 7.31 -17.44 -20.50
C GLY A 197 5.78 -17.52 -20.46
N LYS A 198 5.22 -18.72 -20.69
CA LYS A 198 3.77 -18.96 -20.67
C LYS A 198 3.14 -18.55 -19.34
N LEU A 199 3.79 -18.83 -18.21
CA LEU A 199 3.30 -18.48 -16.87
C LEU A 199 3.12 -16.97 -16.74
N GLN A 200 4.15 -16.19 -17.10
CA GLN A 200 4.07 -14.73 -17.05
C GLN A 200 2.99 -14.18 -17.99
N TRP A 201 2.83 -14.79 -19.17
CA TRP A 201 1.81 -14.37 -20.12
C TRP A 201 0.39 -14.59 -19.58
N TYR A 202 0.07 -15.81 -19.09
CA TYR A 202 -1.24 -16.10 -18.51
C TYR A 202 -1.53 -15.24 -17.27
N ASN A 203 -0.54 -15.08 -16.39
CA ASN A 203 -0.67 -14.22 -15.22
C ASN A 203 -0.87 -12.75 -15.62
N GLY A 204 -0.21 -12.27 -16.68
CA GLY A 204 -0.38 -10.92 -17.19
C GLY A 204 -1.80 -10.68 -17.74
N MET A 205 -2.37 -11.64 -18.47
CA MET A 205 -3.76 -11.56 -18.94
C MET A 205 -4.75 -11.58 -17.77
N LEU A 206 -4.50 -12.43 -16.77
CA LEU A 206 -5.32 -12.49 -15.57
C LEU A 206 -5.22 -11.19 -14.76
N LEU A 207 -4.00 -10.64 -14.61
CA LEU A 207 -3.78 -9.31 -14.01
C LEU A 207 -4.65 -8.24 -14.66
N LEU A 208 -4.61 -8.14 -15.99
CA LEU A 208 -5.40 -7.14 -16.75
C LEU A 208 -6.89 -7.31 -16.51
N SER A 209 -7.38 -8.56 -16.62
CA SER A 209 -8.81 -8.87 -16.47
C SER A 209 -9.30 -8.56 -15.05
N VAL A 210 -8.56 -9.00 -14.02
CA VAL A 210 -8.91 -8.75 -12.63
C VAL A 210 -8.78 -7.26 -12.30
N PHE A 211 -7.72 -6.59 -12.76
CA PHE A 211 -7.55 -5.14 -12.56
C PHE A 211 -8.71 -4.35 -13.16
N PHE A 212 -9.08 -4.64 -14.40
CA PHE A 212 -10.22 -4.02 -15.07
C PHE A 212 -11.51 -4.25 -14.29
N GLY A 213 -11.78 -5.50 -13.89
CA GLY A 213 -13.01 -5.84 -13.16
C GLY A 213 -13.10 -5.20 -11.79
N CYS A 214 -12.05 -5.34 -10.95
CA CYS A 214 -12.12 -4.90 -9.55
C CYS A 214 -11.85 -3.41 -9.37
N ARG A 215 -10.90 -2.81 -10.13
CA ARG A 215 -10.54 -1.40 -9.93
C ARG A 215 -11.36 -0.45 -10.81
N LEU A 216 -11.60 -0.79 -12.08
CA LEU A 216 -12.29 0.12 -12.99
C LEU A 216 -13.81 -0.07 -12.94
N ILE A 217 -14.31 -1.29 -13.17
CA ILE A 217 -15.76 -1.50 -13.19
C ILE A 217 -16.34 -1.40 -11.77
N TRP A 218 -15.92 -2.31 -10.90
CA TRP A 218 -16.43 -2.37 -9.52
C TRP A 218 -16.11 -1.08 -8.76
N GLY A 219 -14.86 -0.61 -8.84
CA GLY A 219 -14.40 0.57 -8.15
C GLY A 219 -15.13 1.83 -8.57
N THR A 220 -15.30 2.07 -9.86
CA THR A 220 -16.05 3.23 -10.37
C THR A 220 -17.53 3.17 -9.95
N TYR A 221 -18.16 1.99 -10.08
CA TYR A 221 -19.53 1.80 -9.63
C TYR A 221 -19.71 2.11 -8.14
N GLN A 222 -18.86 1.57 -7.28
CA GLN A 222 -18.93 1.80 -5.84
C GLN A 222 -18.60 3.25 -5.45
N SER A 223 -17.70 3.91 -6.18
CA SER A 223 -17.40 5.33 -6.00
C SER A 223 -18.59 6.21 -6.34
N LEU A 224 -19.28 5.95 -7.45
CA LEU A 224 -20.50 6.66 -7.80
C LEU A 224 -21.58 6.46 -6.72
N ARG A 225 -21.68 5.25 -6.18
CA ARG A 225 -22.62 4.94 -5.10
C ARG A 225 -22.28 5.70 -3.82
N VAL A 226 -21.00 5.78 -3.43
CA VAL A 226 -20.58 6.60 -2.28
C VAL A 226 -20.90 8.08 -2.51
N TYR A 227 -20.66 8.62 -3.69
CA TYR A 227 -21.01 10.01 -4.00
C TYR A 227 -22.50 10.26 -3.86
N GLN A 228 -23.33 9.34 -4.34
CA GLN A 228 -24.80 9.43 -4.20
C GLN A 228 -25.24 9.36 -2.73
N ASP A 229 -24.65 8.41 -1.95
CA ASP A 229 -24.98 8.24 -0.54
C ASP A 229 -24.56 9.46 0.30
N VAL A 230 -23.36 9.98 0.09
CA VAL A 230 -22.87 11.19 0.76
C VAL A 230 -23.76 12.39 0.41
N TRP A 231 -24.06 12.57 -0.88
CA TRP A 231 -24.95 13.65 -1.34
C TRP A 231 -26.35 13.57 -0.71
N HIS A 232 -26.94 12.37 -0.76
CA HIS A 232 -28.26 12.12 -0.16
C HIS A 232 -28.24 12.41 1.35
N THR A 233 -27.25 11.91 2.07
CA THR A 233 -27.15 12.07 3.53
C THR A 233 -26.86 13.52 3.94
N MET A 234 -26.12 14.28 3.13
CA MET A 234 -25.90 15.72 3.38
C MET A 234 -27.19 16.56 3.27
N HIS A 235 -28.13 16.14 2.43
CA HIS A 235 -29.38 16.87 2.19
C HIS A 235 -30.57 16.35 3.00
N LEU A 236 -30.37 15.27 3.79
CA LEU A 236 -31.38 14.81 4.70
C LEU A 236 -31.61 15.85 5.80
N ASN A 237 -32.87 16.29 5.95
CA ASN A 237 -33.28 17.15 7.06
C ASN A 237 -33.42 16.29 8.32
N ILE A 238 -32.35 16.14 9.07
CA ILE A 238 -32.18 15.13 10.13
C ILE A 238 -32.91 15.51 11.44
N GLN A 239 -33.70 16.54 11.46
CA GLN A 239 -34.60 16.82 12.56
C GLN A 239 -35.78 15.82 12.67
N SER A 240 -35.94 14.92 11.72
CA SER A 240 -36.95 13.86 11.75
C SER A 240 -36.53 12.71 12.67
N GLY A 241 -37.15 12.64 13.84
CA GLY A 241 -36.90 11.64 14.88
C GLY A 241 -36.87 10.15 14.54
N PRO A 242 -37.46 9.63 13.44
CA PRO A 242 -37.40 8.21 13.08
C PRO A 242 -36.01 7.72 12.70
N VAL A 243 -35.24 8.52 11.95
CA VAL A 243 -33.89 8.14 11.46
C VAL A 243 -32.89 8.04 12.61
N LEU A 244 -32.97 8.97 13.57
CA LEU A 244 -32.18 8.94 14.80
C LEU A 244 -32.47 7.72 15.67
N ARG A 245 -33.74 7.30 15.70
CA ARG A 245 -34.20 6.16 16.47
C ARG A 245 -33.70 4.85 15.87
N GLU A 246 -33.77 4.71 14.56
CA GLU A 246 -33.31 3.53 13.81
C GLU A 246 -31.81 3.28 13.98
N ILE A 247 -30.97 4.35 13.91
CA ILE A 247 -29.52 4.25 14.15
C ILE A 247 -29.22 3.96 15.63
N ARG A 248 -30.02 4.52 16.57
CA ARG A 248 -29.81 4.35 18.00
C ARG A 248 -30.23 2.97 18.53
N GLU A 249 -31.22 2.36 17.90
CA GLU A 249 -31.75 1.04 18.25
C GLU A 249 -31.12 -0.07 17.43
N SER A 250 -30.17 0.24 16.53
CA SER A 250 -29.44 -0.75 15.75
C SER A 250 -28.69 -1.70 16.69
N PRO A 251 -28.84 -3.02 16.54
CA PRO A 251 -28.13 -4.01 17.36
C PRO A 251 -26.61 -4.05 17.15
N HIS A 252 -26.06 -3.17 16.29
CA HIS A 252 -24.67 -3.13 15.84
C HIS A 252 -23.72 -2.37 16.78
N SER A 253 -24.08 -2.26 18.06
CA SER A 253 -23.37 -1.44 19.02
C SER A 253 -22.15 -2.08 19.68
N SER A 254 -21.97 -3.39 19.53
CA SER A 254 -20.81 -4.10 20.10
C SER A 254 -19.71 -4.25 19.07
N ILE A 255 -18.47 -3.90 19.43
CA ILE A 255 -17.31 -4.00 18.55
C ILE A 255 -16.70 -5.41 18.61
N PHE A 256 -16.53 -5.95 19.84
CA PHE A 256 -15.79 -7.18 20.08
C PHE A 256 -16.65 -8.35 20.52
N ILE A 257 -16.19 -9.58 20.20
CA ILE A 257 -16.76 -10.81 20.76
C ILE A 257 -16.29 -10.93 22.23
N PRO A 258 -17.20 -11.15 23.21
CA PRO A 258 -16.82 -11.38 24.59
C PRO A 258 -15.98 -12.65 24.75
N ARG A 259 -14.99 -12.62 25.65
CA ARG A 259 -14.08 -13.76 25.90
C ARG A 259 -14.79 -15.04 26.39
N ASP A 260 -15.95 -14.92 27.01
CA ASP A 260 -16.64 -16.04 27.66
C ASP A 260 -17.96 -16.42 26.99
N GLY A 261 -18.16 -16.08 25.70
CA GLY A 261 -19.39 -16.40 24.98
C GLY A 261 -20.61 -15.59 25.42
N GLN A 262 -20.47 -14.68 26.37
CA GLN A 262 -21.52 -13.76 26.76
C GLN A 262 -21.44 -12.49 25.93
N LEU A 263 -22.58 -12.01 25.46
CA LEU A 263 -22.71 -10.67 24.87
C LEU A 263 -22.11 -9.63 25.83
N CYS A 264 -21.43 -8.63 25.30
CA CYS A 264 -20.79 -7.49 26.00
C CYS A 264 -21.77 -6.64 26.84
N LEU A 265 -22.69 -7.24 27.59
CA LEU A 265 -23.75 -6.56 28.30
C LEU A 265 -23.34 -5.98 29.67
N GLY A 266 -22.13 -6.23 30.12
CA GLY A 266 -21.69 -5.80 31.46
C GLY A 266 -20.21 -5.42 31.59
N ASP A 267 -19.42 -5.57 30.57
CA ASP A 267 -17.99 -5.18 30.63
C ASP A 267 -17.85 -3.68 30.35
N ALA A 268 -17.22 -2.97 31.28
CA ALA A 268 -17.02 -1.52 31.19
C ALA A 268 -16.28 -1.09 29.90
N SER A 269 -15.39 -1.94 29.36
CA SER A 269 -14.69 -1.69 28.11
C SER A 269 -15.61 -1.74 26.90
N CYS A 270 -16.54 -2.68 26.87
CA CYS A 270 -17.53 -2.81 25.79
C CYS A 270 -18.57 -1.71 25.83
N ILE A 271 -19.04 -1.33 27.02
CA ILE A 271 -19.99 -0.20 27.20
C ILE A 271 -19.31 1.10 26.76
N SER A 272 -18.04 1.29 27.12
CA SER A 272 -17.29 2.48 26.70
C SER A 272 -17.10 2.51 25.17
N ALA A 273 -16.71 1.39 24.56
CA ALA A 273 -16.56 1.30 23.09
C ALA A 273 -17.87 1.60 22.38
N GLN A 274 -18.98 1.02 22.86
CA GLN A 274 -20.31 1.26 22.35
C GLN A 274 -20.70 2.74 22.47
N SER A 275 -20.49 3.36 23.63
CA SER A 275 -20.85 4.76 23.86
C SER A 275 -20.04 5.71 22.96
N GLU A 276 -18.76 5.44 22.71
CA GLU A 276 -17.92 6.26 21.83
C GLU A 276 -18.34 6.15 20.36
N VAL A 277 -18.64 4.94 19.88
CA VAL A 277 -19.18 4.76 18.52
C VAL A 277 -20.54 5.44 18.39
N MET A 278 -21.41 5.28 19.39
CA MET A 278 -22.77 5.88 19.40
C MET A 278 -22.75 7.40 19.53
N LYS A 279 -21.71 8.02 20.11
CA LYS A 279 -21.56 9.49 20.07
C LYS A 279 -21.56 10.05 18.65
N PHE A 280 -20.99 9.32 17.70
CA PHE A 280 -20.95 9.73 16.30
C PHE A 280 -22.21 9.38 15.53
N THR A 281 -22.76 8.19 15.77
CA THR A 281 -24.00 7.74 15.12
C THR A 281 -25.26 8.35 15.76
N GLY A 282 -25.19 8.73 17.02
CA GLY A 282 -26.29 9.30 17.79
C GLY A 282 -26.14 10.79 18.14
N SER A 283 -25.12 11.49 17.67
CA SER A 283 -24.93 12.91 17.93
C SER A 283 -26.03 13.72 17.24
N GLN A 284 -26.39 14.82 17.86
CA GLN A 284 -27.52 15.72 17.47
C GLN A 284 -27.39 16.32 16.07
N THR A 285 -26.31 16.02 15.34
CA THR A 285 -26.06 16.43 13.97
C THR A 285 -25.57 15.26 13.13
N LEU A 286 -26.46 14.49 12.55
CA LEU A 286 -26.19 13.48 11.53
C LEU A 286 -25.76 14.12 10.19
N ALA A 287 -25.74 15.45 10.10
CA ALA A 287 -25.26 16.13 8.91
C ALA A 287 -23.75 15.88 8.73
N ILE A 288 -23.38 15.33 7.58
CA ILE A 288 -21.97 15.18 7.22
C ILE A 288 -21.34 16.58 7.13
N PRO A 289 -20.29 16.90 7.90
CA PRO A 289 -19.58 18.15 7.73
C PRO A 289 -19.04 18.27 6.31
N PHE A 290 -19.19 19.42 5.69
CA PHE A 290 -18.76 19.64 4.30
C PHE A 290 -17.27 19.27 4.07
N TRP A 291 -16.39 19.62 5.01
CA TRP A 291 -14.97 19.30 4.93
C TRP A 291 -14.71 17.77 4.88
N LEU A 292 -15.49 16.99 5.63
CA LEU A 292 -15.34 15.53 5.68
C LEU A 292 -15.74 14.90 4.35
N ALA A 293 -16.89 15.33 3.80
CA ALA A 293 -17.33 14.92 2.48
C ALA A 293 -16.27 15.29 1.42
N LEU A 294 -15.80 16.55 1.45
CA LEU A 294 -14.79 17.04 0.50
C LEU A 294 -13.50 16.21 0.54
N VAL A 295 -12.94 15.98 1.74
CA VAL A 295 -11.70 15.21 1.89
C VAL A 295 -11.89 13.77 1.40
N TYR A 296 -12.94 13.10 1.87
CA TYR A 296 -13.19 11.70 1.51
C TYR A 296 -13.41 11.53 0.00
N LEU A 297 -14.28 12.34 -0.60
CA LEU A 297 -14.61 12.25 -2.02
C LEU A 297 -13.43 12.65 -2.90
N THR A 298 -12.63 13.65 -2.50
CA THR A 298 -11.42 14.02 -3.21
C THR A 298 -10.38 12.89 -3.18
N CYS A 299 -10.13 12.29 -2.02
CA CYS A 299 -9.22 11.14 -1.93
C CYS A 299 -9.72 9.96 -2.79
N ASN A 300 -11.02 9.66 -2.76
CA ASN A 300 -11.60 8.62 -3.59
C ASN A 300 -11.43 8.93 -5.10
N LEU A 301 -11.63 10.19 -5.51
CA LEU A 301 -11.43 10.62 -6.90
C LEU A 301 -9.97 10.45 -7.34
N VAL A 302 -9.00 10.85 -6.48
CA VAL A 302 -7.57 10.66 -6.76
C VAL A 302 -7.23 9.20 -6.95
N LEU A 303 -7.70 8.31 -6.05
CA LEU A 303 -7.46 6.87 -6.16
C LEU A 303 -8.07 6.27 -7.44
N ASN A 304 -9.28 6.68 -7.83
CA ASN A 304 -9.89 6.24 -9.08
C ASN A 304 -9.10 6.73 -10.30
N THR A 305 -8.68 8.00 -10.29
CA THR A 305 -7.88 8.58 -11.38
C THR A 305 -6.56 7.83 -11.56
N LEU A 306 -5.88 7.50 -10.46
CA LEU A 306 -4.66 6.69 -10.49
C LEU A 306 -4.92 5.28 -11.06
N ASN A 307 -6.04 4.64 -10.72
CA ASN A 307 -6.39 3.34 -11.27
C ASN A 307 -6.59 3.38 -12.80
N TRP A 308 -7.27 4.40 -13.31
CA TRP A 308 -7.42 4.61 -14.76
C TRP A 308 -6.08 4.89 -15.44
N TYR A 309 -5.25 5.71 -14.85
CA TYR A 309 -3.90 6.01 -15.34
C TYR A 309 -3.05 4.73 -15.45
N TRP A 310 -2.97 3.93 -14.36
CA TRP A 310 -2.19 2.70 -14.36
C TRP A 310 -2.71 1.67 -15.35
N PHE A 311 -4.02 1.54 -15.49
CA PHE A 311 -4.60 0.66 -16.50
C PHE A 311 -4.22 1.09 -17.92
N GLY A 312 -4.29 2.37 -18.22
CA GLY A 312 -3.84 2.93 -19.50
C GLY A 312 -2.39 2.57 -19.82
N LYS A 313 -1.51 2.66 -18.81
CA LYS A 313 -0.10 2.26 -18.93
C LYS A 313 0.08 0.75 -19.16
N MET A 314 -0.68 -0.08 -18.47
CA MET A 314 -0.66 -1.53 -18.73
C MET A 314 -1.11 -1.86 -20.17
N ILE A 315 -2.17 -1.25 -20.66
CA ILE A 315 -2.65 -1.43 -22.03
C ILE A 315 -1.59 -0.96 -23.05
N GLU A 316 -0.97 0.20 -22.84
CA GLU A 316 0.10 0.72 -23.70
C GLU A 316 1.27 -0.29 -23.78
N THR A 317 1.64 -0.88 -22.67
CA THR A 317 2.71 -1.89 -22.59
C THR A 317 2.35 -3.15 -23.40
N VAL A 318 1.09 -3.62 -23.25
CA VAL A 318 0.60 -4.76 -24.04
C VAL A 318 0.61 -4.42 -25.53
N ARG A 319 0.09 -3.25 -25.91
CA ARG A 319 0.06 -2.80 -27.31
C ARG A 319 1.47 -2.77 -27.93
N LYS A 320 2.45 -2.21 -27.24
CA LYS A 320 3.86 -2.19 -27.67
C LYS A 320 4.46 -3.59 -27.93
N ARG A 321 3.94 -4.63 -27.27
CA ARG A 321 4.38 -6.03 -27.53
C ARG A 321 3.80 -6.61 -28.81
N PHE A 322 2.59 -6.17 -29.22
CA PHE A 322 1.93 -6.64 -30.43
C PHE A 322 2.28 -5.81 -31.69
N GLU A 323 2.62 -4.54 -31.51
CA GLU A 323 2.99 -3.63 -32.60
C GLU A 323 4.40 -3.84 -33.13
N GLY A 324 5.00 -5.01 -33.00
CA GLY A 324 6.34 -5.44 -33.43
C GLY A 324 7.23 -4.29 -33.90
N LYS A 325 8.34 -4.01 -33.21
CA LYS A 325 9.27 -2.93 -33.61
C LYS A 325 9.66 -3.06 -35.07
N PRO A 326 9.74 -1.93 -35.86
CA PRO A 326 10.44 -1.93 -37.13
C PRO A 326 11.86 -2.47 -36.89
N HIS A 327 12.33 -3.24 -37.84
CA HIS A 327 13.61 -3.93 -37.85
C HIS A 327 14.76 -2.91 -37.95
N ASP A 328 15.04 -2.15 -36.89
CA ASP A 328 16.25 -1.34 -36.78
C ASP A 328 17.17 -2.03 -35.79
N GLU A 329 18.37 -2.32 -36.30
CA GLU A 329 19.48 -3.00 -35.63
C GLU A 329 19.86 -2.31 -34.32
N PHE A 330 19.38 -2.83 -33.19
CA PHE A 330 19.89 -2.49 -31.87
C PHE A 330 20.68 -3.69 -31.26
N PRO A 331 21.84 -3.46 -30.66
CA PRO A 331 22.68 -4.53 -30.12
C PRO A 331 21.92 -5.38 -29.10
N ARG A 332 22.05 -6.70 -29.20
CA ARG A 332 21.35 -7.72 -28.40
C ARG A 332 21.49 -7.59 -26.87
N GLU A 333 22.38 -6.76 -26.35
CA GLU A 333 22.61 -6.58 -24.91
C GLU A 333 21.64 -5.61 -24.22
N ARG A 334 20.93 -4.74 -24.94
CA ARG A 334 19.90 -3.83 -24.36
C ARG A 334 18.46 -4.33 -24.46
N GLN A 335 18.23 -5.49 -25.04
CA GLN A 335 16.90 -6.11 -25.12
C GLN A 335 16.53 -6.94 -23.88
N ARG A 336 17.03 -6.62 -22.69
CA ARG A 336 16.33 -7.05 -21.46
C ARG A 336 15.01 -6.30 -21.43
N LYS A 337 13.99 -6.98 -21.93
CA LYS A 337 12.62 -6.48 -21.98
C LYS A 337 12.20 -6.02 -20.59
N GLN A 338 11.99 -4.73 -20.39
CA GLN A 338 11.33 -4.23 -19.21
C GLN A 338 9.96 -4.90 -19.11
N SER A 339 9.63 -5.46 -17.96
CA SER A 339 8.33 -6.08 -17.73
C SER A 339 7.22 -5.02 -17.76
N MET A 340 5.97 -5.45 -17.98
CA MET A 340 4.80 -4.56 -17.89
C MET A 340 4.73 -3.84 -16.54
N VAL A 341 5.15 -4.53 -15.49
CA VAL A 341 5.17 -4.01 -14.11
C VAL A 341 6.29 -3.01 -13.92
N GLU A 342 7.46 -3.30 -14.47
CA GLU A 342 8.61 -2.40 -14.39
C GLU A 342 8.38 -1.13 -15.23
N LEU A 343 7.67 -1.23 -16.35
CA LEU A 343 7.25 -0.06 -17.11
C LEU A 343 6.18 0.76 -16.36
N ALA A 344 5.16 0.12 -15.79
CA ALA A 344 4.17 0.78 -14.96
C ALA A 344 4.78 1.36 -13.68
N ALA A 345 5.78 0.71 -13.09
CA ALA A 345 6.50 1.19 -11.92
C ALA A 345 7.59 2.21 -12.27
N SER A 346 8.28 2.09 -13.42
CA SER A 346 9.33 3.04 -13.83
C SER A 346 8.78 4.31 -14.47
N GLU A 347 7.57 4.29 -15.01
CA GLU A 347 6.86 5.50 -15.43
C GLU A 347 6.20 6.23 -14.26
N LEU A 348 6.05 5.56 -13.11
CA LEU A 348 5.82 6.17 -11.81
C LEU A 348 7.14 6.70 -11.20
N ASP A 349 8.29 6.39 -11.82
CA ASP A 349 9.59 6.84 -11.36
C ASP A 349 9.79 8.33 -11.69
N TYR A 350 10.41 9.03 -10.77
CA TYR A 350 10.72 10.47 -10.77
C TYR A 350 11.28 11.02 -12.09
N ASP A 351 11.93 10.17 -12.93
CA ASP A 351 12.57 10.57 -14.19
C ASP A 351 11.58 11.01 -15.28
N THR A 352 10.30 10.67 -15.18
CA THR A 352 9.27 11.10 -16.14
C THR A 352 8.47 12.31 -15.70
N LEU A 353 8.53 12.66 -14.40
CA LEU A 353 7.83 13.81 -13.81
C LEU A 353 8.78 14.97 -13.46
N SER A 354 10.08 14.74 -13.40
CA SER A 354 11.10 15.76 -13.26
C SER A 354 11.65 16.11 -14.64
N GLY A 355 11.69 17.40 -14.97
CA GLY A 355 12.29 17.94 -16.18
C GLY A 355 13.74 17.50 -16.41
N PRO A 356 14.47 18.08 -17.39
CA PRO A 356 15.70 17.54 -17.94
C PRO A 356 16.71 17.17 -16.84
N LYS A 357 17.31 15.98 -16.97
CA LYS A 357 18.31 15.42 -16.06
C LYS A 357 19.41 16.43 -15.75
N THR A 358 19.64 16.71 -14.48
CA THR A 358 20.77 17.55 -14.08
C THR A 358 22.06 16.74 -14.19
N PRO A 359 23.23 17.38 -14.46
CA PRO A 359 24.53 16.70 -14.57
C PRO A 359 24.95 15.91 -13.33
N TYR A 360 24.31 16.16 -12.19
CA TYR A 360 24.53 15.46 -10.93
C TYR A 360 23.92 14.06 -10.93
N ASN A 361 22.74 13.92 -11.49
CA ASN A 361 22.04 12.61 -11.56
C ASN A 361 22.69 11.66 -12.58
N GLU A 362 23.27 12.21 -13.67
CA GLU A 362 24.02 11.40 -14.64
C GLU A 362 25.26 10.74 -14.03
N LYS A 363 25.99 11.47 -13.16
CA LYS A 363 27.18 10.92 -12.47
C LYS A 363 26.84 9.81 -11.46
N GLU A 364 25.75 9.93 -10.72
CA GLU A 364 25.29 8.86 -9.80
C GLU A 364 24.85 7.60 -10.58
N ASP A 365 24.16 7.78 -11.70
CA ASP A 365 23.76 6.68 -12.59
C ASP A 365 24.96 6.02 -13.29
N GLU A 366 26.00 6.78 -13.62
CA GLU A 366 27.23 6.29 -14.23
C GLU A 366 28.08 5.50 -13.22
N ILE A 367 28.18 5.98 -11.97
CA ILE A 367 28.84 5.27 -10.86
C ILE A 367 28.08 3.97 -10.50
N ALA A 368 26.76 3.98 -10.57
CA ALA A 368 25.94 2.80 -10.32
C ALA A 368 25.99 1.75 -11.45
N ARG A 369 26.39 2.17 -12.67
CA ARG A 369 26.51 1.32 -13.87
C ARG A 369 27.93 0.81 -14.11
N ALA A 370 28.94 1.35 -13.42
CA ALA A 370 30.30 0.87 -13.55
C ALA A 370 30.40 -0.59 -13.08
N PRO A 371 30.88 -1.54 -13.90
CA PRO A 371 31.10 -2.90 -13.45
C PRO A 371 32.13 -2.86 -12.31
N ALA A 372 31.89 -3.62 -11.25
CA ALA A 372 32.83 -3.78 -10.15
C ALA A 372 34.16 -4.18 -10.72
N ARG A 373 35.14 -3.29 -10.69
CA ARG A 373 36.49 -3.53 -11.14
C ARG A 373 37.05 -4.65 -10.26
N SER A 374 37.24 -5.82 -10.86
CA SER A 374 37.86 -6.97 -10.21
C SER A 374 39.20 -6.53 -9.65
N LYS A 375 39.37 -6.66 -8.33
CA LYS A 375 40.63 -6.38 -7.64
C LYS A 375 41.72 -7.43 -7.88
N ASP A 376 41.49 -8.35 -8.79
CA ASP A 376 42.36 -9.55 -8.97
C ASP A 376 43.51 -9.37 -9.95
N ASN A 377 43.73 -8.16 -10.53
CA ASN A 377 44.81 -7.93 -11.48
C ASN A 377 45.94 -6.99 -11.01
N GLU A 378 45.99 -6.62 -9.74
CA GLU A 378 47.10 -5.78 -9.23
C GLU A 378 48.18 -6.54 -8.47
N PHE A 379 48.08 -7.89 -8.33
CA PHE A 379 49.11 -8.70 -7.65
C PHE A 379 50.09 -9.42 -8.61
N ALA A 380 49.98 -9.22 -9.91
CA ALA A 380 50.82 -9.90 -10.90
C ALA A 380 51.85 -8.99 -11.61
N ARG A 381 52.08 -7.76 -11.12
CA ARG A 381 53.11 -6.83 -11.69
C ARG A 381 54.11 -6.30 -10.68
N GLY A 382 54.41 -7.05 -9.64
CA GLY A 382 55.32 -6.64 -8.56
C GLY A 382 56.57 -7.48 -8.33
N THR A 383 57.02 -8.28 -9.31
CA THR A 383 58.22 -9.14 -9.10
C THR A 383 59.28 -9.10 -10.21
N ASP A 384 59.42 -8.00 -10.95
CA ASP A 384 60.53 -7.86 -11.91
C ASP A 384 61.21 -6.48 -11.89
N PHE A 385 61.56 -5.97 -10.68
CA PHE A 385 62.51 -4.85 -10.58
C PHE A 385 63.35 -4.96 -9.30
N ALA A 386 64.20 -5.97 -9.28
CA ALA A 386 65.31 -6.05 -8.35
C ALA A 386 66.46 -6.77 -9.03
N LYS A 387 67.14 -6.11 -9.96
CA LYS A 387 68.56 -6.34 -10.34
C LYS A 387 68.96 -5.31 -11.40
N SER A 388 69.62 -4.27 -10.99
CA SER A 388 70.78 -3.71 -11.66
C SER A 388 71.26 -2.43 -11.00
N SER A 389 72.46 -2.56 -10.38
CA SER A 389 73.62 -1.64 -10.28
C SER A 389 73.35 -0.21 -9.78
N ALA A 390 73.78 0.15 -8.57
CA ALA A 390 75.12 0.58 -8.15
C ALA A 390 75.81 1.59 -9.12
N VAL A 391 76.34 2.69 -8.50
CA VAL A 391 77.32 3.68 -8.99
C VAL A 391 76.69 4.93 -9.67
N GLN A 392 76.69 6.04 -9.07
CA GLN A 392 77.75 7.05 -8.95
C GLN A 392 77.26 8.33 -8.31
N ASP A 393 78.17 8.86 -7.50
CA ASP A 393 78.26 10.17 -6.87
C ASP A 393 78.01 11.37 -7.80
N GLY A 394 77.66 12.48 -7.19
CA GLY A 394 77.83 13.77 -7.82
C GLY A 394 77.04 14.94 -7.25
N ASP A 395 77.65 15.60 -6.32
CA ASP A 395 77.49 16.93 -5.77
C ASP A 395 76.74 18.03 -6.58
N HIS A 396 76.30 18.96 -5.84
CA HIS A 396 76.18 20.42 -5.96
C HIS A 396 74.79 21.04 -5.84
N GLU A 397 74.56 21.59 -4.70
CA GLU A 397 74.58 23.07 -4.39
C GLU A 397 73.39 23.91 -4.88
N VAL A 398 72.65 24.38 -3.89
CA VAL A 398 72.30 25.80 -3.61
C VAL A 398 71.75 26.69 -4.75
N LYS A 399 70.57 27.21 -4.63
CA LYS A 399 70.18 28.62 -4.34
C LYS A 399 68.70 28.89 -4.50
N LYS A 400 68.19 29.43 -3.41
CA LYS A 400 67.30 30.58 -3.24
C LYS A 400 66.78 31.28 -4.53
N ARG A 401 65.48 31.35 -4.67
CA ARG A 401 64.67 32.57 -4.48
C ARG A 401 63.20 32.19 -4.44
#